data_9c393f49b2e2adf3a8d86a4bfd412bfb
#
_entry.id   9c393f49b2e2adf3a8d86a4bfd412bfb
#
_cell.length_a   1.000
_cell.length_b   1.000
_cell.length_c   1.000
_cell.angle_alpha   90.00
_cell.angle_beta   90.00
_cell.angle_gamma   90.00
#
_symmetry.space_group_name_H-M   'P 1'
#
loop_
_entity.id
_entity.type
_entity.pdbx_description
1 polymer ?
#
loop_
_entity_poly.entity_id
_entity_poly.type
_entity_poly.pdbx_seq_one_letter_code
_entity_poly.pdbx_strand_id
1 'polypeptide(L)'
;MKFNKIKTALWSVGILMVIFLVFFIYQMTQSESVNSMMTVLMLLLGLILGGVIAFLASKKMTAQPAMITESSHTIAESMRKVFKVVAAEGHFNEIYNYEETTKLLNFIPSKKKALVIIQAKVLIGYDFEKFQWEVDEQNRKVKLLNFPAPEILSTETDYKYYNIEEQFFNLFSKDDLARIQQNGKRQVIEAAKKSHLPEVAAEQIRTLLTELLEGKNFLLENSAKISESKNQIDYSGMNKSHENTSI
;
A
#
# COMPACT_ATOMS: atom_id res chain seq x y z
N MET A 1 1.03 9.12 35.09
CA MET A 1 1.84 8.59 36.22
C MET A 1 3.32 8.29 35.88
N LYS A 2 3.78 8.42 34.61
CA LYS A 2 5.20 8.23 34.23
C LYS A 2 6.10 9.47 34.42
N PHE A 3 5.54 10.67 34.48
CA PHE A 3 6.30 11.94 34.58
C PHE A 3 7.03 12.12 35.92
N ASN A 4 6.51 11.54 37.00
CA ASN A 4 7.16 11.68 38.33
C ASN A 4 8.41 10.79 38.48
N LYS A 5 8.47 9.64 37.81
CA LYS A 5 9.63 8.73 37.93
C LYS A 5 10.89 9.25 37.26
N ILE A 6 10.75 10.09 36.21
CA ILE A 6 11.89 10.70 35.50
C ILE A 6 12.43 11.88 36.27
N LYS A 7 11.55 12.71 36.85
CA LYS A 7 11.99 13.81 37.75
C LYS A 7 12.69 13.24 38.97
N THR A 8 12.20 12.18 39.59
CA THR A 8 12.86 11.53 40.73
C THR A 8 14.20 10.91 40.33
N ALA A 9 14.34 10.33 39.16
CA ALA A 9 15.61 9.81 38.66
C ALA A 9 16.65 10.92 38.40
N LEU A 10 16.24 12.06 37.83
CA LEU A 10 17.12 13.25 37.64
C LEU A 10 17.54 13.84 38.96
N TRP A 11 16.64 13.93 39.92
CA TRP A 11 16.95 14.41 41.27
C TRP A 11 17.92 13.46 42.02
N SER A 12 17.72 12.13 41.86
CA SER A 12 18.64 11.16 42.48
C SER A 12 20.04 11.21 41.90
N VAL A 13 20.18 11.41 40.57
CA VAL A 13 21.50 11.58 39.93
C VAL A 13 22.16 12.88 40.37
N GLY A 14 21.41 13.99 40.52
CA GLY A 14 21.91 15.25 41.04
C GLY A 14 22.40 15.12 42.48
N ILE A 15 21.63 14.45 43.35
CA ILE A 15 22.01 14.21 44.73
C ILE A 15 23.27 13.33 44.85
N LEU A 16 23.36 12.28 44.00
CA LEU A 16 24.53 11.38 43.95
C LEU A 16 25.79 12.16 43.51
N MET A 17 25.65 13.11 42.59
CA MET A 17 26.74 13.97 42.13
C MET A 17 27.20 14.91 43.22
N VAL A 18 26.28 15.48 43.98
CA VAL A 18 26.61 16.37 45.13
C VAL A 18 27.29 15.55 46.24
N ILE A 19 26.81 14.35 46.56
CA ILE A 19 27.44 13.47 47.57
C ILE A 19 28.84 13.06 47.12
N PHE A 20 29.03 12.76 45.85
CA PHE A 20 30.35 12.46 45.26
C PHE A 20 31.30 13.63 45.37
N LEU A 21 30.81 14.85 45.09
CA LEU A 21 31.58 16.08 45.19
C LEU A 21 32.01 16.38 46.64
N VAL A 22 31.11 16.24 47.59
CA VAL A 22 31.38 16.39 49.03
C VAL A 22 32.38 15.35 49.55
N PHE A 23 32.21 14.09 49.16
CA PHE A 23 33.16 13.01 49.50
C PHE A 23 34.53 13.25 48.88
N PHE A 24 34.59 13.78 47.66
CA PHE A 24 35.83 14.10 46.97
C PHE A 24 36.58 15.31 47.65
N ILE A 25 35.83 16.34 48.07
CA ILE A 25 36.38 17.46 48.81
C ILE A 25 36.92 16.97 50.19
N TYR A 26 36.18 16.06 50.84
CA TYR A 26 36.62 15.50 52.12
C TYR A 26 37.89 14.67 51.95
N GLN A 27 38.04 13.87 50.93
CA GLN A 27 39.28 13.16 50.62
C GLN A 27 40.46 14.10 50.35
N MET A 28 40.19 15.23 49.69
CA MET A 28 41.20 16.24 49.33
C MET A 28 41.75 16.97 50.57
N THR A 29 40.93 17.14 51.60
CA THR A 29 41.35 17.78 52.87
C THR A 29 42.17 16.88 53.77
N GLN A 30 42.12 15.53 53.54
CA GLN A 30 42.86 14.56 54.38
C GLN A 30 44.19 14.09 53.80
N SER A 31 44.54 14.44 52.57
CA SER A 31 45.72 13.92 51.89
C SER A 31 46.81 14.98 51.74
N GLU A 32 47.87 14.88 52.51
CA GLU A 32 49.03 15.82 52.50
C GLU A 32 49.94 15.67 51.27
N SER A 33 49.70 14.73 50.35
CA SER A 33 50.55 14.59 49.16
C SER A 33 49.78 14.12 47.94
N VAL A 34 48.80 14.91 47.48
CA VAL A 34 48.16 14.63 46.18
C VAL A 34 48.78 15.58 45.12
N ASN A 35 49.31 14.97 44.05
CA ASN A 35 49.79 15.69 42.89
C ASN A 35 48.62 16.55 42.32
N SER A 36 48.68 17.87 42.55
CA SER A 36 47.57 18.81 42.22
C SER A 36 47.09 18.71 40.78
N MET A 37 47.97 18.28 39.88
CA MET A 37 47.67 18.08 38.46
C MET A 37 46.72 16.89 38.23
N MET A 38 46.88 15.78 39.01
CA MET A 38 46.06 14.60 38.86
C MET A 38 44.62 14.80 39.40
N THR A 39 44.48 15.59 40.43
CA THR A 39 43.19 15.99 41.01
C THR A 39 42.36 16.87 40.08
N VAL A 40 43.03 17.85 39.42
CA VAL A 40 42.37 18.71 38.42
C VAL A 40 41.94 17.89 37.20
N LEU A 41 42.75 16.92 36.78
CA LEU A 41 42.42 16.04 35.64
C LEU A 41 41.19 15.16 35.94
N MET A 42 41.09 14.58 37.15
CA MET A 42 39.91 13.80 37.56
C MET A 42 38.65 14.62 37.69
N LEU A 43 38.75 15.87 38.18
CA LEU A 43 37.62 16.82 38.23
C LEU A 43 37.10 17.16 36.82
N LEU A 44 38.01 17.46 35.89
CA LEU A 44 37.67 17.72 34.50
C LEU A 44 36.98 16.51 33.83
N LEU A 45 37.51 15.30 34.08
CA LEU A 45 36.94 14.09 33.53
C LEU A 45 35.53 13.82 34.08
N GLY A 46 35.30 14.04 35.39
CA GLY A 46 33.97 13.92 36.01
C GLY A 46 32.96 14.91 35.46
N LEU A 47 33.39 16.16 35.20
CA LEU A 47 32.56 17.23 34.65
C LEU A 47 32.17 16.95 33.20
N ILE A 48 33.10 16.44 32.40
CA ILE A 48 32.83 16.01 31.01
C ILE A 48 31.85 14.82 31.00
N LEU A 49 32.07 13.80 31.82
CA LEU A 49 31.18 12.63 31.88
C LEU A 49 29.77 13.01 32.34
N GLY A 50 29.66 13.85 33.39
CA GLY A 50 28.37 14.35 33.87
C GLY A 50 27.64 15.20 32.81
N GLY A 51 28.38 16.06 32.09
CA GLY A 51 27.84 16.85 30.98
C GLY A 51 27.32 16.01 29.84
N VAL A 52 28.04 14.92 29.44
CA VAL A 52 27.62 14.00 28.41
C VAL A 52 26.35 13.23 28.83
N ILE A 53 26.30 12.76 30.09
CA ILE A 53 25.11 12.06 30.60
C ILE A 53 23.88 12.99 30.63
N ALA A 54 24.06 14.24 31.11
CA ALA A 54 23.00 15.24 31.13
C ALA A 54 22.51 15.60 29.71
N PHE A 55 23.43 15.71 28.75
CA PHE A 55 23.10 15.96 27.35
C PHE A 55 22.33 14.81 26.69
N LEU A 56 22.75 13.59 26.94
CA LEU A 56 22.04 12.40 26.43
C LEU A 56 20.67 12.22 27.08
N ALA A 57 20.54 12.55 28.37
CA ALA A 57 19.25 12.52 29.06
C ALA A 57 18.31 13.61 28.55
N SER A 58 18.80 14.80 28.24
CA SER A 58 18.00 15.91 27.68
C SER A 58 17.47 15.58 26.27
N LYS A 59 18.25 14.90 25.42
CA LYS A 59 17.78 14.46 24.10
C LYS A 59 16.64 13.44 24.16
N LYS A 60 16.62 12.54 25.16
CA LYS A 60 15.51 11.59 25.35
C LYS A 60 14.21 12.26 25.83
N MET A 61 14.29 13.44 26.43
CA MET A 61 13.11 14.17 26.93
C MET A 61 12.39 14.99 25.86
N THR A 62 13.02 15.27 24.73
CA THR A 62 12.43 16.07 23.62
C THR A 62 11.76 15.23 22.54
N ALA A 63 11.72 13.91 22.65
CA ALA A 63 10.92 13.07 21.79
C ALA A 63 9.42 13.27 22.10
N GLN A 64 8.80 14.27 21.50
CA GLN A 64 7.36 14.41 21.51
C GLN A 64 6.75 13.24 20.71
N PRO A 65 5.64 12.65 21.17
CA PRO A 65 4.92 11.66 20.36
C PRO A 65 4.53 12.34 19.05
N ALA A 66 4.83 11.67 17.92
CA ALA A 66 4.45 12.14 16.62
C ALA A 66 2.93 12.36 16.60
N MET A 67 2.52 13.60 16.41
CA MET A 67 1.13 13.96 16.20
C MET A 67 0.81 13.62 14.74
N ILE A 68 0.07 12.55 14.52
CA ILE A 68 -0.45 12.19 13.20
C ILE A 68 -1.69 13.04 12.99
N THR A 69 -1.63 13.97 12.04
CA THR A 69 -2.78 14.75 11.59
C THR A 69 -3.18 14.22 10.23
N GLU A 70 -4.35 13.60 10.15
CA GLU A 70 -4.93 13.16 8.90
C GLU A 70 -5.95 14.21 8.44
N SER A 71 -5.82 14.65 7.20
CA SER A 71 -6.80 15.52 6.55
C SER A 71 -7.22 14.89 5.23
N SER A 72 -8.51 14.88 4.95
CA SER A 72 -9.05 14.39 3.71
C SER A 72 -9.88 15.48 3.04
N HIS A 73 -9.63 15.69 1.75
CA HIS A 73 -10.41 16.59 0.91
C HIS A 73 -10.99 15.77 -0.24
N THR A 74 -12.31 15.84 -0.40
CA THR A 74 -12.99 15.20 -1.53
C THR A 74 -13.27 16.25 -2.59
N ILE A 75 -12.72 16.03 -3.80
CA ILE A 75 -12.99 16.84 -4.97
C ILE A 75 -13.84 16.00 -5.93
N ALA A 76 -15.09 16.41 -6.18
CA ALA A 76 -15.94 15.81 -7.19
C ALA A 76 -15.63 16.48 -8.56
N GLU A 77 -14.90 15.79 -9.40
CA GLU A 77 -14.40 16.32 -10.66
C GLU A 77 -15.46 16.28 -11.79
N SER A 78 -16.18 15.17 -11.90
CA SER A 78 -17.28 15.02 -12.87
C SER A 78 -18.20 13.87 -12.53
N MET A 79 -19.47 13.96 -12.96
CA MET A 79 -20.45 12.87 -12.85
C MET A 79 -21.07 12.63 -14.22
N ARG A 80 -21.19 11.35 -14.62
CA ARG A 80 -21.92 10.92 -15.82
C ARG A 80 -22.81 9.72 -15.50
N LYS A 81 -23.90 9.59 -16.27
CA LYS A 81 -24.75 8.39 -16.19
C LYS A 81 -24.03 7.26 -16.92
N VAL A 82 -24.03 6.06 -16.34
CA VAL A 82 -23.52 4.83 -16.95
C VAL A 82 -24.48 3.70 -16.63
N PHE A 83 -24.61 2.74 -17.57
CA PHE A 83 -25.40 1.54 -17.34
C PHE A 83 -24.50 0.33 -17.55
N LYS A 84 -23.83 -0.10 -16.50
CA LYS A 84 -22.97 -1.27 -16.46
C LYS A 84 -23.52 -2.32 -15.51
N VAL A 85 -23.52 -3.57 -15.95
CA VAL A 85 -23.99 -4.71 -15.17
C VAL A 85 -22.81 -5.59 -14.82
N VAL A 86 -22.60 -5.84 -13.52
CA VAL A 86 -21.63 -6.83 -13.03
C VAL A 86 -22.21 -8.21 -13.28
N ALA A 87 -21.46 -9.04 -14.01
CA ALA A 87 -21.90 -10.40 -14.36
C ALA A 87 -21.11 -11.48 -13.60
N ALA A 88 -19.86 -11.22 -13.21
CA ALA A 88 -19.06 -12.16 -12.43
C ALA A 88 -18.08 -11.44 -11.50
N GLU A 89 -17.77 -12.10 -10.40
CA GLU A 89 -16.76 -11.68 -9.41
C GLU A 89 -15.73 -12.80 -9.24
N GLY A 90 -14.45 -12.45 -9.27
CA GLY A 90 -13.35 -13.37 -9.05
C GLY A 90 -12.42 -12.88 -7.93
N HIS A 91 -11.95 -13.84 -7.11
CA HIS A 91 -10.95 -13.60 -6.09
C HIS A 91 -9.61 -14.21 -6.51
N PHE A 92 -8.56 -13.40 -6.50
CA PHE A 92 -7.23 -13.80 -6.93
C PHE A 92 -6.24 -13.59 -5.79
N ASN A 93 -5.33 -14.55 -5.64
CA ASN A 93 -4.20 -14.45 -4.72
C ASN A 93 -2.93 -14.65 -5.56
N GLU A 94 -2.15 -13.58 -5.72
CA GLU A 94 -0.93 -13.57 -6.51
C GLU A 94 0.28 -13.34 -5.61
N ILE A 95 1.39 -14.00 -5.94
CA ILE A 95 2.68 -13.76 -5.29
C ILE A 95 3.55 -13.00 -6.28
N TYR A 96 3.91 -11.78 -5.92
CA TYR A 96 4.75 -10.92 -6.74
C TYR A 96 6.14 -10.81 -6.13
N ASN A 97 7.14 -11.25 -6.88
CA ASN A 97 8.55 -11.11 -6.53
C ASN A 97 9.15 -9.90 -7.25
N TYR A 98 9.65 -8.97 -6.47
CA TYR A 98 10.42 -7.83 -6.97
C TYR A 98 11.87 -7.99 -6.59
N GLU A 99 12.77 -7.90 -7.56
CA GLU A 99 14.22 -7.84 -7.33
C GLU A 99 14.82 -6.76 -8.23
N GLU A 100 15.59 -5.87 -7.62
CA GLU A 100 16.36 -4.86 -8.33
C GLU A 100 17.82 -4.91 -7.88
N THR A 101 18.71 -4.89 -8.85
CA THR A 101 20.16 -4.85 -8.62
C THR A 101 20.70 -3.56 -9.20
N THR A 102 21.26 -2.72 -8.35
CA THR A 102 22.01 -1.53 -8.74
C THR A 102 23.51 -1.77 -8.53
N LYS A 103 24.36 -1.01 -9.23
CA LYS A 103 25.81 -1.07 -9.05
C LYS A 103 26.30 0.23 -8.45
N LEU A 104 26.81 0.18 -7.22
CA LEU A 104 27.50 1.30 -6.62
C LEU A 104 28.90 1.42 -7.24
N LEU A 105 29.29 2.63 -7.67
CA LEU A 105 30.58 2.91 -8.33
C LEU A 105 30.87 1.97 -9.53
N ASN A 106 29.83 1.48 -10.22
CA ASN A 106 29.86 0.57 -11.38
C ASN A 106 30.40 -0.86 -11.13
N PHE A 107 30.84 -1.21 -9.91
CA PHE A 107 31.42 -2.53 -9.65
C PHE A 107 30.87 -3.25 -8.40
N ILE A 108 30.28 -2.54 -7.44
CA ILE A 108 29.71 -3.17 -6.23
C ILE A 108 28.20 -3.40 -6.44
N PRO A 109 27.74 -4.66 -6.61
CA PRO A 109 26.31 -4.93 -6.73
C PRO A 109 25.60 -4.70 -5.39
N SER A 110 24.51 -3.96 -5.43
CA SER A 110 23.61 -3.76 -4.29
C SER A 110 22.20 -4.18 -4.71
N LYS A 111 21.59 -5.08 -3.93
CA LYS A 111 20.29 -5.69 -4.25
C LYS A 111 19.24 -5.24 -3.28
N LYS A 112 18.02 -5.08 -3.78
CA LYS A 112 16.80 -5.00 -2.98
C LYS A 112 15.77 -5.99 -3.49
N LYS A 113 15.05 -6.62 -2.59
CA LYS A 113 14.03 -7.63 -2.90
C LYS A 113 12.79 -7.39 -2.09
N ALA A 114 11.64 -7.64 -2.68
CA ALA A 114 10.37 -7.68 -1.98
C ALA A 114 9.55 -8.86 -2.45
N LEU A 115 9.01 -9.62 -1.49
CA LEU A 115 7.97 -10.61 -1.71
C LEU A 115 6.65 -9.99 -1.28
N VAL A 116 5.72 -9.88 -2.21
CA VAL A 116 4.42 -9.24 -1.97
C VAL A 116 3.31 -10.22 -2.30
N ILE A 117 2.43 -10.46 -1.33
CA ILE A 117 1.20 -11.21 -1.52
C ILE A 117 0.12 -10.22 -1.90
N ILE A 118 -0.50 -10.41 -3.06
CA ILE A 118 -1.54 -9.55 -3.57
C ILE A 118 -2.86 -10.32 -3.51
N GLN A 119 -3.78 -9.84 -2.68
CA GLN A 119 -5.15 -10.33 -2.65
C GLN A 119 -6.00 -9.38 -3.47
N ALA A 120 -6.74 -9.90 -4.42
CA ALA A 120 -7.52 -9.05 -5.31
C ALA A 120 -8.92 -9.60 -5.55
N LYS A 121 -9.86 -8.66 -5.66
CA LYS A 121 -11.23 -8.89 -6.10
C LYS A 121 -11.42 -8.20 -7.43
N VAL A 122 -11.81 -8.96 -8.45
CA VAL A 122 -12.02 -8.47 -9.82
C VAL A 122 -13.48 -8.65 -10.20
N LEU A 123 -14.10 -7.57 -10.64
CA LEU A 123 -15.46 -7.56 -11.17
C LEU A 123 -15.42 -7.47 -12.69
N ILE A 124 -16.07 -8.41 -13.35
CA ILE A 124 -16.28 -8.40 -14.81
C ILE A 124 -17.77 -8.17 -15.09
N GLY A 125 -18.04 -7.38 -16.11
CA GLY A 125 -19.40 -7.08 -16.51
C GLY A 125 -19.48 -6.51 -17.91
N TYR A 126 -20.61 -5.94 -18.23
CA TYR A 126 -20.94 -5.46 -19.56
C TYR A 126 -21.48 -4.04 -19.53
N ASP A 127 -21.07 -3.25 -20.52
CA ASP A 127 -21.58 -1.90 -20.75
C ASP A 127 -22.81 -1.98 -21.66
N PHE A 128 -23.99 -1.87 -21.04
CA PHE A 128 -25.26 -1.96 -21.74
C PHE A 128 -25.57 -0.73 -22.63
N GLU A 129 -24.83 0.36 -22.52
CA GLU A 129 -24.94 1.46 -23.48
C GLU A 129 -24.45 1.08 -24.88
N LYS A 130 -23.58 0.04 -24.97
CA LYS A 130 -23.04 -0.49 -26.24
C LYS A 130 -23.89 -1.62 -26.84
N PHE A 131 -24.95 -1.99 -26.15
CA PHE A 131 -25.82 -3.10 -26.51
C PHE A 131 -26.81 -2.70 -27.60
N GLN A 132 -26.96 -3.53 -28.63
CA GLN A 132 -27.92 -3.29 -29.71
C GLN A 132 -28.77 -4.52 -29.96
N TRP A 133 -30.09 -4.33 -29.99
CA TRP A 133 -31.05 -5.38 -30.27
C TRP A 133 -32.17 -4.87 -31.18
N GLU A 134 -32.86 -5.83 -31.78
CA GLU A 134 -34.09 -5.63 -32.57
C GLU A 134 -35.20 -6.47 -31.97
N VAL A 135 -36.39 -5.89 -31.84
CA VAL A 135 -37.56 -6.60 -31.28
C VAL A 135 -38.56 -6.88 -32.38
N ASP A 136 -38.84 -8.18 -32.57
CA ASP A 136 -39.94 -8.66 -33.44
C ASP A 136 -41.13 -8.99 -32.55
N GLU A 137 -42.06 -8.07 -32.46
CA GLU A 137 -43.25 -8.22 -31.63
C GLU A 137 -44.22 -9.29 -32.20
N GLN A 138 -44.25 -9.46 -33.52
CA GLN A 138 -45.14 -10.41 -34.19
C GLN A 138 -44.76 -11.85 -33.89
N ASN A 139 -43.46 -12.14 -33.96
CA ASN A 139 -42.91 -13.46 -33.69
C ASN A 139 -42.43 -13.60 -32.21
N ARG A 140 -42.59 -12.57 -31.40
CA ARG A 140 -42.13 -12.52 -30.00
C ARG A 140 -40.66 -12.92 -29.86
N LYS A 141 -39.79 -12.28 -30.64
CA LYS A 141 -38.36 -12.55 -30.66
C LYS A 141 -37.58 -11.27 -30.41
N VAL A 142 -36.48 -11.40 -29.69
CA VAL A 142 -35.45 -10.34 -29.52
C VAL A 142 -34.18 -10.89 -30.14
N LYS A 143 -33.70 -10.19 -31.16
CA LYS A 143 -32.50 -10.54 -31.90
C LYS A 143 -31.36 -9.66 -31.47
N LEU A 144 -30.24 -10.24 -31.00
CA LEU A 144 -29.02 -9.50 -30.69
C LEU A 144 -28.35 -9.09 -32.01
N LEU A 145 -28.21 -7.77 -32.22
CA LEU A 145 -27.46 -7.21 -33.34
C LEU A 145 -26.00 -7.05 -33.01
N ASN A 146 -25.70 -6.44 -31.86
CA ASN A 146 -24.35 -6.30 -31.33
C ASN A 146 -24.36 -6.56 -29.84
N PHE A 147 -23.38 -7.35 -29.37
CA PHE A 147 -23.18 -7.58 -27.95
C PHE A 147 -21.76 -7.12 -27.56
N PRO A 148 -21.61 -6.25 -26.55
CA PRO A 148 -20.32 -5.74 -26.17
C PRO A 148 -19.41 -6.82 -25.61
N ALA A 149 -18.11 -6.64 -25.72
CA ALA A 149 -17.14 -7.45 -25.03
C ALA A 149 -17.24 -7.25 -23.50
N PRO A 150 -16.93 -8.26 -22.69
CA PRO A 150 -16.86 -8.08 -21.25
C PRO A 150 -15.75 -7.12 -20.88
N GLU A 151 -16.01 -6.27 -19.89
CA GLU A 151 -15.06 -5.28 -19.36
C GLU A 151 -14.71 -5.64 -17.91
N ILE A 152 -13.44 -5.40 -17.51
CA ILE A 152 -13.09 -5.37 -16.08
C ILE A 152 -13.63 -4.05 -15.52
N LEU A 153 -14.67 -4.13 -14.71
CA LEU A 153 -15.34 -2.96 -14.13
C LEU A 153 -14.62 -2.43 -12.89
N SER A 154 -14.04 -3.34 -12.09
CA SER A 154 -13.27 -3.00 -10.89
C SER A 154 -12.18 -4.03 -10.62
N THR A 155 -11.08 -3.55 -10.06
CA THR A 155 -10.01 -4.38 -9.50
C THR A 155 -9.59 -3.75 -8.18
N GLU A 156 -10.08 -4.32 -7.10
CA GLU A 156 -9.70 -3.96 -5.74
C GLU A 156 -8.52 -4.83 -5.33
N THR A 157 -7.43 -4.23 -4.83
CA THR A 157 -6.21 -4.95 -4.48
C THR A 157 -5.76 -4.59 -3.08
N ASP A 158 -5.43 -5.61 -2.29
CA ASP A 158 -4.75 -5.49 -1.00
C ASP A 158 -3.34 -6.08 -1.11
N TYR A 159 -2.34 -5.36 -0.56
CA TYR A 159 -0.93 -5.71 -0.69
C TYR A 159 -0.33 -6.02 0.68
N LYS A 160 0.11 -7.26 0.86
CA LYS A 160 0.83 -7.69 2.07
C LYS A 160 2.29 -7.92 1.72
N TYR A 161 3.14 -7.06 2.22
CA TYR A 161 4.59 -7.20 2.09
C TYR A 161 5.07 -8.25 3.09
N TYR A 162 5.43 -9.43 2.58
CA TYR A 162 5.82 -10.56 3.41
C TYR A 162 7.30 -10.49 3.79
N ASN A 163 8.16 -10.16 2.82
CA ASN A 163 9.58 -10.00 3.04
C ASN A 163 10.10 -8.78 2.27
N ILE A 164 10.83 -7.91 2.96
CA ILE A 164 11.53 -6.77 2.36
C ILE A 164 12.99 -6.88 2.78
N GLU A 165 13.87 -7.08 1.81
CA GLU A 165 15.31 -7.12 1.99
C GLU A 165 15.94 -5.92 1.28
N GLU A 166 16.68 -5.13 2.04
CA GLU A 166 17.36 -3.93 1.56
C GLU A 166 18.84 -4.01 1.89
N GLN A 167 19.68 -3.57 0.97
CA GLN A 167 21.10 -3.35 1.25
C GLN A 167 21.35 -1.86 1.46
N PHE A 168 22.36 -1.52 2.25
CA PHE A 168 22.66 -0.18 2.75
C PHE A 168 22.66 0.92 1.66
N PHE A 169 23.04 0.58 0.44
CA PHE A 169 23.12 1.51 -0.70
C PHE A 169 21.96 1.36 -1.71
N ASN A 170 20.93 0.54 -1.41
CA ASN A 170 19.79 0.32 -2.29
C ASN A 170 18.54 0.09 -1.44
N LEU A 171 18.00 1.18 -0.90
CA LEU A 171 16.78 1.19 -0.09
C LEU A 171 15.55 1.33 -0.99
N PHE A 172 14.40 0.88 -0.49
CA PHE A 172 13.12 1.09 -1.18
C PHE A 172 12.71 2.56 -1.12
N SER A 173 12.46 3.12 -2.28
CA SER A 173 11.85 4.44 -2.44
C SER A 173 10.31 4.33 -2.49
N LYS A 174 9.62 5.47 -2.37
CA LYS A 174 8.17 5.53 -2.60
C LYS A 174 7.80 5.11 -4.02
N ASP A 175 8.65 5.44 -4.99
CA ASP A 175 8.44 5.10 -6.41
C ASP A 175 8.57 3.60 -6.64
N ASP A 176 9.46 2.91 -5.92
CA ASP A 176 9.58 1.45 -6.00
C ASP A 176 8.31 0.77 -5.48
N LEU A 177 7.79 1.23 -4.34
CA LEU A 177 6.55 0.70 -3.78
C LEU A 177 5.35 0.95 -4.71
N ALA A 178 5.25 2.13 -5.30
CA ALA A 178 4.23 2.45 -6.29
C ALA A 178 4.34 1.55 -7.53
N ARG A 179 5.57 1.31 -8.03
CA ARG A 179 5.85 0.41 -9.16
C ARG A 179 5.47 -1.03 -8.85
N ILE A 180 5.77 -1.52 -7.65
CA ILE A 180 5.38 -2.84 -7.17
C ILE A 180 3.85 -2.98 -7.18
N GLN A 181 3.13 -2.00 -6.65
CA GLN A 181 1.67 -2.02 -6.63
C GLN A 181 1.07 -1.98 -8.04
N GLN A 182 1.57 -1.11 -8.91
CA GLN A 182 1.10 -1.01 -10.29
C GLN A 182 1.34 -2.31 -11.08
N ASN A 183 2.54 -2.87 -10.98
CA ASN A 183 2.88 -4.11 -11.66
C ASN A 183 2.09 -5.30 -11.09
N GLY A 184 1.93 -5.36 -9.78
CA GLY A 184 1.12 -6.38 -9.13
C GLY A 184 -0.35 -6.33 -9.55
N LYS A 185 -0.95 -5.13 -9.60
CA LYS A 185 -2.31 -4.95 -10.12
C LYS A 185 -2.43 -5.42 -11.57
N ARG A 186 -1.44 -5.08 -12.42
CA ARG A 186 -1.41 -5.54 -13.81
C ARG A 186 -1.34 -7.06 -13.92
N GLN A 187 -0.54 -7.72 -13.07
CA GLN A 187 -0.46 -9.19 -13.02
C GLN A 187 -1.80 -9.82 -12.67
N VAL A 188 -2.50 -9.31 -11.67
CA VAL A 188 -3.85 -9.75 -11.29
C VAL A 188 -4.83 -9.60 -12.47
N ILE A 189 -4.81 -8.46 -13.16
CA ILE A 189 -5.64 -8.21 -14.33
C ILE A 189 -5.36 -9.25 -15.43
N GLU A 190 -4.10 -9.55 -15.71
CA GLU A 190 -3.73 -10.57 -16.70
C GLU A 190 -4.13 -12.00 -16.25
N ALA A 191 -4.04 -12.30 -14.95
CA ALA A 191 -4.53 -13.56 -14.39
C ALA A 191 -6.06 -13.68 -14.54
N ALA A 192 -6.80 -12.63 -14.24
CA ALA A 192 -8.25 -12.58 -14.39
C ALA A 192 -8.68 -12.78 -15.85
N LYS A 193 -7.98 -12.19 -16.82
CA LYS A 193 -8.22 -12.39 -18.25
C LYS A 193 -8.07 -13.83 -18.69
N LYS A 194 -7.05 -14.51 -18.18
CA LYS A 194 -6.71 -15.88 -18.54
C LYS A 194 -7.47 -16.92 -17.73
N SER A 195 -8.22 -16.49 -16.72
CA SER A 195 -9.08 -17.38 -15.92
C SER A 195 -10.40 -17.68 -16.62
N HIS A 196 -11.21 -18.52 -16.02
CA HIS A 196 -12.58 -18.79 -16.50
C HIS A 196 -13.59 -17.68 -16.13
N LEU A 197 -13.15 -16.58 -15.54
CA LEU A 197 -14.04 -15.52 -15.10
C LEU A 197 -14.80 -14.84 -16.26
N PRO A 198 -14.19 -14.58 -17.43
CA PRO A 198 -14.91 -14.06 -18.61
C PRO A 198 -15.99 -15.02 -19.14
N GLU A 199 -15.74 -16.33 -19.10
CA GLU A 199 -16.70 -17.36 -19.49
C GLU A 199 -17.90 -17.38 -18.55
N VAL A 200 -17.65 -17.35 -17.24
CA VAL A 200 -18.70 -17.28 -16.22
C VAL A 200 -19.55 -16.02 -16.40
N ALA A 201 -18.92 -14.87 -16.67
CA ALA A 201 -19.63 -13.62 -16.95
C ALA A 201 -20.54 -13.72 -18.19
N ALA A 202 -20.04 -14.34 -19.28
CA ALA A 202 -20.82 -14.51 -20.50
C ALA A 202 -22.00 -15.46 -20.30
N GLU A 203 -21.82 -16.52 -19.54
CA GLU A 203 -22.90 -17.47 -19.24
C GLU A 203 -23.96 -16.84 -18.34
N GLN A 204 -23.53 -16.12 -17.29
CA GLN A 204 -24.44 -15.44 -16.36
C GLN A 204 -25.32 -14.41 -17.07
N ILE A 205 -24.72 -13.57 -17.94
CA ILE A 205 -25.50 -12.55 -18.65
C ILE A 205 -26.44 -13.18 -19.68
N ARG A 206 -26.02 -14.28 -20.34
CA ARG A 206 -26.89 -15.03 -21.25
C ARG A 206 -28.11 -15.59 -20.53
N THR A 207 -27.90 -16.22 -19.37
CA THR A 207 -28.97 -16.76 -18.53
C THR A 207 -29.94 -15.67 -18.11
N LEU A 208 -29.41 -14.55 -17.57
CA LEU A 208 -30.20 -13.41 -17.14
C LEU A 208 -31.09 -12.84 -18.27
N LEU A 209 -30.51 -12.64 -19.45
CA LEU A 209 -31.28 -12.11 -20.60
C LEU A 209 -32.33 -13.11 -21.07
N THR A 210 -32.01 -14.40 -21.08
CA THR A 210 -32.96 -15.45 -21.48
C THR A 210 -34.14 -15.48 -20.51
N GLU A 211 -33.91 -15.55 -19.20
CA GLU A 211 -34.94 -15.58 -18.17
C GLU A 211 -35.83 -14.32 -18.20
N LEU A 212 -35.22 -13.12 -18.37
CA LEU A 212 -35.97 -11.88 -18.48
C LEU A 212 -36.90 -11.84 -19.69
N LEU A 213 -36.44 -12.36 -20.83
CA LEU A 213 -37.25 -12.38 -22.06
C LEU A 213 -38.31 -13.44 -22.02
N GLU A 214 -38.00 -14.65 -21.55
CA GLU A 214 -38.98 -15.75 -21.38
C GLU A 214 -40.09 -15.33 -20.42
N GLY A 215 -39.75 -14.62 -19.33
CA GLY A 215 -40.75 -14.05 -18.40
C GLY A 215 -41.72 -13.03 -19.07
N LYS A 216 -41.37 -12.53 -20.26
CA LYS A 216 -42.20 -11.66 -21.10
C LYS A 216 -42.77 -12.38 -22.34
N ASN A 217 -42.59 -13.69 -22.43
CA ASN A 217 -42.92 -14.53 -23.59
C ASN A 217 -42.20 -14.13 -24.87
N PHE A 218 -40.92 -13.68 -24.78
CA PHE A 218 -40.04 -13.46 -25.91
C PHE A 218 -38.92 -14.49 -25.94
N LEU A 219 -38.46 -14.83 -27.13
CA LEU A 219 -37.31 -15.70 -27.35
C LEU A 219 -36.07 -14.91 -27.72
N LEU A 220 -34.94 -15.23 -27.12
CA LEU A 220 -33.65 -14.64 -27.45
C LEU A 220 -33.02 -15.30 -28.68
N GLU A 221 -32.84 -14.56 -29.77
CA GLU A 221 -32.11 -15.02 -30.96
C GLU A 221 -30.67 -14.53 -30.98
N ASN A 222 -29.79 -15.31 -31.58
CA ASN A 222 -28.35 -15.01 -31.70
C ASN A 222 -27.59 -14.93 -30.37
N SER A 223 -28.04 -15.68 -29.36
CA SER A 223 -27.36 -15.73 -28.05
C SER A 223 -25.89 -16.20 -28.13
N ALA A 224 -25.49 -16.87 -29.23
CA ALA A 224 -24.09 -17.22 -29.49
C ALA A 224 -23.15 -16.02 -29.52
N LYS A 225 -23.63 -14.83 -29.91
CA LYS A 225 -22.84 -13.59 -29.90
C LYS A 225 -22.31 -13.21 -28.51
N ILE A 226 -23.04 -13.58 -27.45
CA ILE A 226 -22.59 -13.36 -26.07
C ILE A 226 -21.34 -14.19 -25.79
N SER A 227 -21.32 -15.44 -26.23
CA SER A 227 -20.18 -16.34 -26.06
C SER A 227 -18.98 -15.96 -26.94
N GLU A 228 -19.22 -15.41 -28.12
CA GLU A 228 -18.17 -14.97 -29.04
C GLU A 228 -17.47 -13.70 -28.52
N SER A 229 -18.20 -12.79 -27.88
CA SER A 229 -17.67 -11.52 -27.36
C SER A 229 -16.65 -11.70 -26.22
N LYS A 230 -16.68 -12.83 -25.49
CA LYS A 230 -15.80 -13.13 -24.35
C LYS A 230 -14.29 -13.06 -24.67
N ASN A 231 -13.93 -13.36 -25.94
CA ASN A 231 -12.52 -13.38 -26.35
C ASN A 231 -11.95 -11.97 -26.64
N GLN A 232 -12.78 -10.94 -26.58
CA GLN A 232 -12.42 -9.54 -26.88
C GLN A 232 -12.54 -8.65 -25.65
N ILE A 233 -11.97 -9.06 -24.52
CA ILE A 233 -12.07 -8.26 -23.28
C ILE A 233 -11.52 -6.84 -23.49
N ASP A 234 -12.37 -5.83 -23.35
CA ASP A 234 -12.03 -4.43 -23.52
C ASP A 234 -11.47 -3.80 -22.22
N TYR A 235 -10.35 -3.08 -22.35
CA TYR A 235 -9.62 -2.45 -21.24
C TYR A 235 -9.62 -0.91 -21.34
N SER A 236 -10.30 -0.36 -22.30
CA SER A 236 -10.30 1.10 -22.58
C SER A 236 -10.78 1.94 -21.39
N GLY A 237 -11.58 1.34 -20.49
CA GLY A 237 -12.09 2.01 -19.31
C GLY A 237 -11.06 2.28 -18.20
N MET A 238 -9.98 1.49 -18.11
CA MET A 238 -8.97 1.62 -17.03
C MET A 238 -7.86 2.62 -17.33
N ASN A 239 -7.52 2.85 -18.60
CA ASN A 239 -6.44 3.80 -18.97
C ASN A 239 -6.84 5.27 -18.81
N LYS A 240 -8.13 5.60 -18.82
CA LYS A 240 -8.59 7.00 -18.71
C LYS A 240 -8.46 7.58 -17.30
N SER A 241 -8.28 6.78 -16.26
CA SER A 241 -8.12 7.28 -14.88
C SER A 241 -6.67 7.66 -14.53
N HIS A 242 -5.67 7.28 -15.34
CA HIS A 242 -4.25 7.52 -15.05
C HIS A 242 -3.63 8.65 -15.89
N GLU A 243 -4.27 9.08 -16.97
CA GLU A 243 -3.75 10.15 -17.84
C GLU A 243 -3.95 11.56 -17.28
N ASN A 244 -4.84 11.72 -16.28
CA ASN A 244 -5.14 13.01 -15.65
C ASN A 244 -4.38 13.29 -14.33
N THR A 245 -3.39 12.48 -13.97
CA THR A 245 -2.66 12.69 -12.70
C THR A 245 -1.22 13.18 -12.90
N SER A 246 -0.88 13.64 -14.12
CA SER A 246 0.42 14.26 -14.41
C SER A 246 0.21 15.70 -14.89
N ILE A 247 -0.12 16.58 -13.96
CA ILE A 247 0.13 18.04 -14.00
C ILE A 247 0.55 18.45 -12.59
#